data_c493f18eeba6749d06912ea380a2ab7d
#
_entry.id   c493f18eeba6749d06912ea380a2ab7d
#
_cell.length_a   1.000
_cell.length_b   1.000
_cell.length_c   1.000
_cell.angle_alpha   90.00
_cell.angle_beta   90.00
_cell.angle_gamma   90.00
#
_symmetry.space_group_name_H-M   'P 1'
#
loop_
_entity.id
_entity.type
_entity.pdbx_description
1 polymer ?
#
loop_
_entity_poly.entity_id
_entity_poly.type
_entity_poly.pdbx_seq_one_letter_code
_entity_poly.pdbx_strand_id
1 'polypeptide(L)'
;KNKSLAVKNAEKIISEYKIQNAKELDLELIANAERLIVEEADLGDTWGKIVYNSDGGIIKINKNLRETGQKRFTLAHELGHYFNEKDFRTNSLYKHIDKFLGFNNKNKYEDDANEFAAELLMHRIWFNDFCKGKKINMELIKSIAEFCNVSLSAAAFRYANVGKYPIGVIYSTDGVVKWKLFNDYFPFRFIGYNFNVPV
;
A
#
# COMPACT_ATOMS: atom_id res chain seq x y z
N LYS A 1 3.13 -0.69 -20.88
CA LYS A 1 1.77 -0.94 -20.35
C LYS A 1 1.15 0.40 -19.96
N ASN A 2 -0.13 0.63 -20.28
CA ASN A 2 -0.85 1.79 -19.79
C ASN A 2 -0.97 1.70 -18.25
N LYS A 3 -0.77 2.83 -17.56
CA LYS A 3 -0.98 2.92 -16.11
C LYS A 3 -2.46 2.71 -15.79
N SER A 4 -2.75 2.02 -14.70
CA SER A 4 -4.12 1.88 -14.17
C SER A 4 -4.70 3.25 -13.76
N LEU A 5 -6.00 3.31 -13.52
CA LEU A 5 -6.65 4.51 -12.98
C LEU A 5 -6.12 4.82 -11.58
N ALA A 6 -5.94 3.81 -10.74
CA ALA A 6 -5.40 3.93 -9.39
C ALA A 6 -4.03 4.60 -9.36
N VAL A 7 -3.10 4.17 -10.23
CA VAL A 7 -1.78 4.79 -10.36
C VAL A 7 -1.89 6.24 -10.82
N LYS A 8 -2.76 6.53 -11.80
CA LYS A 8 -2.95 7.91 -12.30
C LYS A 8 -3.51 8.84 -11.21
N ASN A 9 -4.46 8.34 -10.41
CA ASN A 9 -5.03 9.10 -9.30
C ASN A 9 -3.97 9.40 -8.23
N ALA A 10 -3.14 8.43 -7.85
CA ALA A 10 -2.04 8.64 -6.92
C ALA A 10 -1.02 9.67 -7.46
N GLU A 11 -0.61 9.55 -8.71
CA GLU A 11 0.28 10.50 -9.36
C GLU A 11 -0.30 11.93 -9.45
N LYS A 12 -1.62 12.03 -9.68
CA LYS A 12 -2.35 13.30 -9.69
C LYS A 12 -2.25 13.98 -8.31
N ILE A 13 -2.51 13.26 -7.23
CA ILE A 13 -2.37 13.77 -5.85
C ILE A 13 -0.94 14.27 -5.60
N ILE A 14 0.07 13.46 -5.92
CA ILE A 14 1.48 13.83 -5.75
C ILE A 14 1.79 15.15 -6.50
N SER A 15 1.27 15.30 -7.70
CA SER A 15 1.47 16.50 -8.53
C SER A 15 0.71 17.71 -7.98
N GLU A 16 -0.55 17.56 -7.58
CA GLU A 16 -1.41 18.63 -7.06
C GLU A 16 -0.84 19.20 -5.76
N TYR A 17 -0.37 18.35 -4.87
CA TYR A 17 0.24 18.76 -3.61
C TYR A 17 1.73 19.06 -3.73
N LYS A 18 2.31 18.96 -4.94
CA LYS A 18 3.73 19.25 -5.26
C LYS A 18 4.71 18.46 -4.38
N ILE A 19 4.38 17.22 -4.04
CA ILE A 19 5.18 16.37 -3.17
C ILE A 19 6.42 15.90 -3.93
N GLN A 20 7.62 16.19 -3.41
CA GLN A 20 8.88 15.89 -4.09
C GLN A 20 9.50 14.56 -3.65
N ASN A 21 9.17 14.08 -2.46
CA ASN A 21 9.69 12.82 -1.92
C ASN A 21 8.76 12.24 -0.84
N ALA A 22 9.01 10.99 -0.44
CA ALA A 22 8.16 10.26 0.50
C ALA A 22 8.04 10.92 1.90
N LYS A 23 9.02 11.72 2.33
CA LYS A 23 9.01 12.38 3.64
C LYS A 23 8.08 13.58 3.70
N GLU A 24 7.79 14.19 2.56
CA GLU A 24 6.86 15.32 2.43
C GLU A 24 5.39 14.87 2.36
N LEU A 25 5.15 13.56 2.20
CA LEU A 25 3.81 13.02 2.05
C LEU A 25 3.07 13.01 3.40
N ASP A 26 2.12 13.92 3.55
CA ASP A 26 1.19 14.02 4.67
C ASP A 26 -0.21 13.54 4.24
N LEU A 27 -0.56 12.32 4.65
CA LEU A 27 -1.85 11.70 4.29
C LEU A 27 -3.03 12.33 5.01
N GLU A 28 -2.83 12.83 6.24
CA GLU A 28 -3.88 13.49 7.01
C GLU A 28 -4.21 14.85 6.40
N LEU A 29 -3.20 15.58 5.93
CA LEU A 29 -3.41 16.83 5.21
C LEU A 29 -4.22 16.59 3.93
N ILE A 30 -3.91 15.53 3.17
CA ILE A 30 -4.66 15.16 1.96
C ILE A 30 -6.11 14.78 2.33
N ALA A 31 -6.31 13.98 3.38
CA ALA A 31 -7.64 13.61 3.86
C ALA A 31 -8.45 14.86 4.24
N ASN A 32 -7.87 15.76 5.04
CA ASN A 32 -8.52 16.98 5.50
C ASN A 32 -8.91 17.92 4.36
N ALA A 33 -8.07 18.03 3.32
CA ALA A 33 -8.38 18.82 2.13
C ALA A 33 -9.61 18.30 1.37
N GLU A 34 -9.87 16.99 1.46
CA GLU A 34 -11.07 16.34 0.92
C GLU A 34 -12.24 16.29 1.94
N ARG A 35 -12.14 17.00 3.06
CA ARG A 35 -13.12 16.98 4.17
C ARG A 35 -13.32 15.59 4.78
N LEU A 36 -12.29 14.77 4.79
CA LEU A 36 -12.27 13.47 5.43
C LEU A 36 -11.61 13.60 6.80
N ILE A 37 -12.35 13.27 7.85
CA ILE A 37 -11.83 13.24 9.23
C ILE A 37 -11.15 11.88 9.43
N VAL A 38 -9.91 11.88 9.92
CA VAL A 38 -9.18 10.66 10.27
C VAL A 38 -9.21 10.46 11.77
N GLU A 39 -9.64 9.30 12.23
CA GLU A 39 -9.68 8.96 13.65
C GLU A 39 -9.26 7.52 13.91
N GLU A 40 -8.71 7.25 15.09
CA GLU A 40 -8.43 5.89 15.54
C GLU A 40 -9.63 5.32 16.31
N ALA A 41 -9.97 4.05 16.03
CA ALA A 41 -11.08 3.36 16.70
C ALA A 41 -10.75 1.89 16.90
N ASP A 42 -11.48 1.22 17.79
CA ASP A 42 -11.45 -0.24 17.87
C ASP A 42 -12.32 -0.82 16.75
N LEU A 43 -11.67 -1.51 15.83
CA LEU A 43 -12.33 -2.09 14.65
C LEU A 43 -12.31 -3.63 14.65
N GLY A 44 -11.95 -4.25 15.79
CA GLY A 44 -11.76 -5.70 15.85
C GLY A 44 -10.69 -6.18 14.86
N ASP A 45 -11.05 -7.10 13.96
CA ASP A 45 -10.12 -7.66 12.96
C ASP A 45 -9.98 -6.78 11.69
N THR A 46 -10.72 -5.69 11.60
CA THR A 46 -10.67 -4.78 10.45
C THR A 46 -9.54 -3.76 10.64
N TRP A 47 -8.75 -3.48 9.60
CA TRP A 47 -7.65 -2.52 9.69
C TRP A 47 -8.11 -1.08 9.54
N GLY A 48 -9.02 -0.84 8.60
CA GLY A 48 -9.57 0.47 8.34
C GLY A 48 -11.00 0.41 7.84
N LYS A 49 -11.63 1.54 7.76
CA LYS A 49 -12.89 1.73 7.05
C LYS A 49 -13.10 3.19 6.70
N ILE A 50 -13.72 3.42 5.57
CA ILE A 50 -14.16 4.75 5.16
C ILE A 50 -15.68 4.79 5.00
N VAL A 51 -16.27 5.91 5.40
CA VAL A 51 -17.68 6.27 5.13
C VAL A 51 -17.69 7.71 4.64
N TYR A 52 -18.23 7.95 3.48
CA TYR A 52 -18.23 9.28 2.88
C TYR A 52 -19.44 9.54 1.97
N ASN A 53 -19.69 10.82 1.68
CA ASN A 53 -20.65 11.31 0.70
C ASN A 53 -20.05 12.52 -0.06
N SER A 54 -20.89 13.31 -0.75
CA SER A 54 -20.46 14.53 -1.46
C SER A 54 -19.88 15.63 -0.55
N ASP A 55 -20.22 15.64 0.72
CA ASP A 55 -19.89 16.73 1.66
C ASP A 55 -18.62 16.44 2.47
N GLY A 56 -18.14 15.19 2.45
CA GLY A 56 -16.98 14.72 3.20
C GLY A 56 -17.17 13.33 3.78
N GLY A 57 -16.43 12.98 4.81
CA GLY A 57 -16.53 11.65 5.40
C GLY A 57 -15.61 11.42 6.59
N ILE A 58 -15.55 10.16 7.01
CA ILE A 58 -14.72 9.72 8.14
C ILE A 58 -13.96 8.47 7.72
N ILE A 59 -12.65 8.52 7.93
CA ILE A 59 -11.76 7.35 7.85
C ILE A 59 -11.43 6.92 9.27
N LYS A 60 -11.69 5.66 9.59
CA LYS A 60 -11.32 5.06 10.88
C LYS A 60 -10.20 4.07 10.67
N ILE A 61 -9.12 4.25 11.43
CA ILE A 61 -7.96 3.35 11.45
C ILE A 61 -7.99 2.54 12.74
N ASN A 62 -7.72 1.25 12.65
CA ASN A 62 -7.74 0.41 13.83
C ASN A 62 -6.60 0.79 14.79
N LYS A 63 -6.96 1.22 16.01
CA LYS A 63 -6.02 1.59 17.06
C LYS A 63 -5.11 0.43 17.50
N ASN A 64 -5.54 -0.83 17.25
CA ASN A 64 -4.79 -2.03 17.62
C ASN A 64 -3.65 -2.38 16.63
N LEU A 65 -3.55 -1.67 15.51
CA LEU A 65 -2.39 -1.77 14.61
C LEU A 65 -1.16 -1.20 15.32
N ARG A 66 -0.13 -2.04 15.50
CA ARG A 66 1.06 -1.68 16.29
C ARG A 66 2.10 -0.91 15.49
N GLU A 67 2.20 -1.21 14.19
CA GLU A 67 3.23 -0.64 13.32
C GLU A 67 2.71 0.62 12.61
N THR A 68 3.46 1.71 12.72
CA THR A 68 3.15 2.97 12.04
C THR A 68 2.99 2.78 10.53
N GLY A 69 3.85 1.95 9.92
CA GLY A 69 3.76 1.63 8.50
C GLY A 69 2.46 0.92 8.11
N GLN A 70 1.87 0.10 9.00
CA GLN A 70 0.56 -0.52 8.77
C GLN A 70 -0.55 0.52 8.83
N LYS A 71 -0.58 1.38 9.87
CA LYS A 71 -1.56 2.47 9.97
C LYS A 71 -1.50 3.40 8.77
N ARG A 72 -0.28 3.76 8.35
CA ARG A 72 -0.05 4.63 7.20
C ARG A 72 -0.52 3.98 5.89
N PHE A 73 -0.25 2.69 5.68
CA PHE A 73 -0.75 1.97 4.52
C PHE A 73 -2.27 1.89 4.53
N THR A 74 -2.88 1.60 5.68
CA THR A 74 -4.33 1.55 5.83
C THR A 74 -4.97 2.90 5.47
N LEU A 75 -4.43 4.02 5.96
CA LEU A 75 -4.93 5.34 5.61
C LEU A 75 -4.83 5.63 4.10
N ALA A 76 -3.69 5.30 3.49
CA ALA A 76 -3.51 5.44 2.05
C ALA A 76 -4.46 4.55 1.24
N HIS A 77 -4.77 3.35 1.74
CA HIS A 77 -5.72 2.42 1.14
C HIS A 77 -7.16 2.96 1.18
N GLU A 78 -7.60 3.49 2.33
CA GLU A 78 -8.92 4.12 2.45
C GLU A 78 -9.05 5.37 1.55
N LEU A 79 -7.98 6.16 1.44
CA LEU A 79 -7.92 7.24 0.45
C LEU A 79 -7.99 6.70 -0.99
N GLY A 80 -7.44 5.50 -1.23
CA GLY A 80 -7.55 4.82 -2.53
C GLY A 80 -9.01 4.53 -2.90
N HIS A 81 -9.80 3.99 -1.99
CA HIS A 81 -11.25 3.82 -2.19
C HIS A 81 -11.92 5.16 -2.50
N TYR A 82 -11.58 6.19 -1.74
CA TYR A 82 -12.15 7.51 -1.95
C TYR A 82 -11.81 8.08 -3.32
N PHE A 83 -10.55 8.13 -3.72
CA PHE A 83 -10.11 8.77 -4.96
C PHE A 83 -10.43 7.96 -6.22
N ASN A 84 -10.44 6.64 -6.14
CA ASN A 84 -10.78 5.79 -7.29
C ASN A 84 -12.27 5.79 -7.61
N GLU A 85 -13.12 6.10 -6.63
CA GLU A 85 -14.58 6.11 -6.78
C GLU A 85 -15.16 7.54 -6.80
N LYS A 86 -14.33 8.57 -6.65
CA LYS A 86 -14.76 9.97 -6.51
C LYS A 86 -15.70 10.43 -7.63
N ASP A 87 -15.44 10.01 -8.87
CA ASP A 87 -16.20 10.45 -10.05
C ASP A 87 -17.54 9.71 -10.20
N PHE A 88 -17.77 8.62 -9.47
CA PHE A 88 -18.99 7.81 -9.53
C PHE A 88 -19.96 8.11 -8.39
N ARG A 89 -19.71 9.14 -7.57
CA ARG A 89 -20.49 9.45 -6.39
C ARG A 89 -21.88 9.96 -6.78
N THR A 90 -22.88 9.26 -6.29
CA THR A 90 -24.23 9.78 -6.17
C THR A 90 -24.41 10.35 -4.75
N ASN A 91 -25.53 11.05 -4.47
CA ASN A 91 -25.85 11.56 -3.13
C ASN A 91 -26.05 10.45 -2.07
N SER A 92 -25.69 9.23 -2.34
CA SER A 92 -25.78 8.07 -1.46
C SER A 92 -24.58 8.00 -0.52
N LEU A 93 -24.79 7.51 0.68
CA LEU A 93 -23.73 7.23 1.64
C LEU A 93 -22.93 6.02 1.18
N TYR A 94 -21.63 6.21 0.89
CA TYR A 94 -20.70 5.12 0.62
C TYR A 94 -20.08 4.63 1.91
N LYS A 95 -20.07 3.30 2.09
CA LYS A 95 -19.47 2.64 3.23
C LYS A 95 -18.58 1.52 2.72
N HIS A 96 -17.29 1.68 2.90
CA HIS A 96 -16.32 0.63 2.69
C HIS A 96 -15.85 0.07 4.02
N ILE A 97 -15.82 -1.24 4.17
CA ILE A 97 -15.31 -1.93 5.35
C ILE A 97 -14.21 -2.86 4.85
N ASP A 98 -12.98 -2.46 5.07
CA ASP A 98 -11.84 -3.32 4.80
C ASP A 98 -11.78 -4.44 5.84
N LYS A 99 -12.13 -5.65 5.40
CA LYS A 99 -11.77 -6.87 6.12
C LYS A 99 -10.48 -7.36 5.49
N PHE A 100 -9.38 -7.18 6.18
CA PHE A 100 -8.10 -7.72 5.75
C PHE A 100 -8.20 -9.26 5.65
N LEU A 101 -8.67 -9.69 4.51
CA LEU A 101 -8.59 -11.07 4.05
C LEU A 101 -7.40 -11.11 3.11
N GLY A 102 -6.26 -11.51 3.61
CA GLY A 102 -4.98 -11.58 2.92
C GLY A 102 -5.04 -11.50 1.38
N PHE A 103 -3.94 -11.26 0.72
CA PHE A 103 -3.75 -11.01 -0.73
C PHE A 103 -4.51 -11.92 -1.75
N ASN A 104 -5.47 -12.72 -1.29
CA ASN A 104 -6.25 -13.65 -2.09
C ASN A 104 -7.65 -13.15 -2.50
N ASN A 105 -8.07 -11.94 -2.07
CA ASN A 105 -9.36 -11.41 -2.46
C ASN A 105 -9.26 -10.74 -3.84
N LYS A 106 -9.80 -11.40 -4.87
CA LYS A 106 -9.87 -10.91 -6.26
C LYS A 106 -10.93 -9.82 -6.45
N ASN A 107 -11.12 -8.96 -5.48
CA ASN A 107 -12.02 -7.82 -5.64
C ASN A 107 -11.23 -6.67 -6.28
N LYS A 108 -11.61 -6.30 -7.49
CA LYS A 108 -10.95 -5.25 -8.26
C LYS A 108 -10.84 -3.92 -7.49
N TYR A 109 -11.82 -3.58 -6.68
CA TYR A 109 -11.81 -2.35 -5.89
C TYR A 109 -10.73 -2.36 -4.81
N GLU A 110 -10.51 -3.50 -4.17
CA GLU A 110 -9.44 -3.70 -3.19
C GLU A 110 -8.06 -3.67 -3.86
N ASP A 111 -7.93 -4.31 -5.02
CA ASP A 111 -6.69 -4.29 -5.79
C ASP A 111 -6.34 -2.87 -6.26
N ASP A 112 -7.34 -2.11 -6.74
CA ASP A 112 -7.18 -0.72 -7.16
C ASP A 112 -6.81 0.18 -5.95
N ALA A 113 -7.40 -0.01 -4.76
CA ALA A 113 -7.05 0.72 -3.55
C ALA A 113 -5.64 0.38 -3.06
N ASN A 114 -5.26 -0.90 -3.10
CA ASN A 114 -3.90 -1.35 -2.78
C ASN A 114 -2.86 -0.77 -3.76
N GLU A 115 -3.17 -0.74 -5.06
CA GLU A 115 -2.29 -0.18 -6.08
C GLU A 115 -2.12 1.33 -5.91
N PHE A 116 -3.22 2.05 -5.60
CA PHE A 116 -3.19 3.47 -5.26
C PHE A 116 -2.29 3.73 -4.04
N ALA A 117 -2.51 3.00 -2.93
CA ALA A 117 -1.73 3.15 -1.72
C ALA A 117 -0.24 2.89 -1.96
N ALA A 118 0.09 1.83 -2.69
CA ALA A 118 1.47 1.49 -3.02
C ALA A 118 2.15 2.56 -3.89
N GLU A 119 1.42 3.14 -4.88
CA GLU A 119 1.97 4.21 -5.70
C GLU A 119 2.08 5.52 -4.92
N LEU A 120 1.10 5.89 -4.09
CA LEU A 120 1.13 7.11 -3.30
C LEU A 120 2.27 7.10 -2.28
N LEU A 121 2.44 6.01 -1.53
CA LEU A 121 3.45 5.89 -0.48
C LEU A 121 4.87 5.69 -1.03
N MET A 122 4.99 4.99 -2.15
CA MET A 122 6.26 4.59 -2.76
C MET A 122 6.26 4.94 -4.24
N HIS A 123 6.04 6.23 -4.55
CA HIS A 123 5.96 6.73 -5.91
C HIS A 123 7.17 6.29 -6.73
N ARG A 124 6.93 5.78 -7.92
CA ARG A 124 7.95 5.14 -8.78
C ARG A 124 9.19 5.98 -9.00
N ILE A 125 9.05 7.31 -9.13
CA ILE A 125 10.20 8.19 -9.36
C ILE A 125 11.09 8.21 -8.13
N TRP A 126 10.55 8.53 -6.94
CA TRP A 126 11.33 8.59 -5.70
C TRP A 126 11.96 7.25 -5.35
N PHE A 127 11.19 6.18 -5.58
CA PHE A 127 11.61 4.82 -5.32
C PHE A 127 12.80 4.43 -6.21
N ASN A 128 12.72 4.72 -7.51
CA ASN A 128 13.81 4.42 -8.45
C ASN A 128 15.05 5.26 -8.14
N ASP A 129 14.89 6.54 -7.83
CA ASP A 129 16.02 7.43 -7.49
C ASP A 129 16.68 6.96 -6.19
N PHE A 130 15.89 6.57 -5.18
CA PHE A 130 16.42 6.02 -3.93
C PHE A 130 17.19 4.72 -4.13
N CYS A 131 16.73 3.83 -5.01
CA CYS A 131 17.35 2.53 -5.28
C CYS A 131 18.52 2.59 -6.27
N LYS A 132 18.67 3.69 -7.00
CA LYS A 132 19.67 3.81 -8.07
C LYS A 132 21.09 3.56 -7.57
N GLY A 133 21.79 2.63 -8.24
CA GLY A 133 23.17 2.28 -7.91
C GLY A 133 23.36 1.44 -6.64
N LYS A 134 22.29 1.10 -5.93
CA LYS A 134 22.36 0.29 -4.71
C LYS A 134 22.19 -1.19 -5.02
N LYS A 135 22.98 -2.04 -4.36
CA LYS A 135 22.87 -3.49 -4.47
C LYS A 135 21.65 -3.99 -3.69
N ILE A 136 20.88 -4.90 -4.30
CA ILE A 136 19.76 -5.54 -3.60
C ILE A 136 20.25 -6.42 -2.45
N ASN A 137 19.78 -6.12 -1.27
CA ASN A 137 19.96 -6.91 -0.03
C ASN A 137 18.89 -6.47 0.97
N MET A 138 18.85 -7.13 2.14
CA MET A 138 17.87 -6.79 3.19
C MET A 138 18.06 -5.38 3.75
N GLU A 139 19.29 -4.85 3.80
CA GLU A 139 19.56 -3.50 4.26
C GLU A 139 18.94 -2.44 3.33
N LEU A 140 18.98 -2.67 2.03
CA LEU A 140 18.27 -1.79 1.08
C LEU A 140 16.76 -1.82 1.32
N ILE A 141 16.17 -3.01 1.54
CA ILE A 141 14.72 -3.12 1.80
C ILE A 141 14.34 -2.41 3.11
N LYS A 142 15.14 -2.55 4.17
CA LYS A 142 14.95 -1.81 5.43
C LYS A 142 15.04 -0.30 5.20
N SER A 143 16.06 0.16 4.47
CA SER A 143 16.23 1.59 4.17
C SER A 143 15.07 2.16 3.34
N ILE A 144 14.47 1.38 2.43
CA ILE A 144 13.26 1.77 1.71
C ILE A 144 12.08 1.88 2.65
N ALA A 145 11.91 0.89 3.54
CA ALA A 145 10.81 0.89 4.52
C ALA A 145 10.87 2.13 5.42
N GLU A 146 12.04 2.49 5.90
CA GLU A 146 12.28 3.69 6.69
C GLU A 146 12.06 4.97 5.88
N PHE A 147 12.61 5.06 4.67
CA PHE A 147 12.49 6.24 3.80
C PHE A 147 11.03 6.56 3.46
N CYS A 148 10.25 5.52 3.14
CA CYS A 148 8.84 5.65 2.77
C CYS A 148 7.88 5.55 3.96
N ASN A 149 8.39 5.25 5.17
CA ASN A 149 7.59 4.98 6.37
C ASN A 149 6.49 3.94 6.12
N VAL A 150 6.90 2.77 5.64
CA VAL A 150 6.04 1.62 5.34
C VAL A 150 6.59 0.35 6.01
N SER A 151 5.79 -0.72 6.04
CA SER A 151 6.27 -2.00 6.56
C SER A 151 7.38 -2.60 5.68
N LEU A 152 8.22 -3.44 6.28
CA LEU A 152 9.27 -4.17 5.54
C LEU A 152 8.69 -5.01 4.40
N SER A 153 7.54 -5.64 4.63
CA SER A 153 6.82 -6.41 3.61
C SER A 153 6.37 -5.52 2.45
N ALA A 154 5.79 -4.35 2.73
CA ALA A 154 5.35 -3.42 1.68
C ALA A 154 6.53 -2.93 0.83
N ALA A 155 7.67 -2.60 1.46
CA ALA A 155 8.90 -2.23 0.75
C ALA A 155 9.42 -3.37 -0.15
N ALA A 156 9.43 -4.62 0.34
CA ALA A 156 9.85 -5.79 -0.41
C ALA A 156 8.92 -6.07 -1.60
N PHE A 157 7.60 -5.99 -1.40
CA PHE A 157 6.60 -6.12 -2.48
C PHE A 157 6.79 -5.04 -3.55
N ARG A 158 6.95 -3.79 -3.12
CA ARG A 158 7.18 -2.68 -4.06
C ARG A 158 8.44 -2.90 -4.87
N TYR A 159 9.53 -3.28 -4.21
CA TYR A 159 10.80 -3.53 -4.89
C TYR A 159 10.68 -4.66 -5.93
N ALA A 160 9.99 -5.74 -5.60
CA ALA A 160 9.75 -6.84 -6.53
C ALA A 160 8.91 -6.39 -7.74
N ASN A 161 7.86 -5.58 -7.51
CA ASN A 161 6.93 -5.16 -8.58
C ASN A 161 7.50 -4.06 -9.49
N VAL A 162 8.34 -3.17 -8.96
CA VAL A 162 8.91 -2.04 -9.72
C VAL A 162 10.28 -2.39 -10.29
N GLY A 163 10.99 -3.30 -9.66
CA GLY A 163 12.34 -3.73 -10.05
C GLY A 163 12.38 -4.43 -11.41
N LYS A 164 13.52 -4.28 -12.08
CA LYS A 164 13.79 -4.92 -13.39
C LYS A 164 14.58 -6.23 -13.27
N TYR A 165 14.91 -6.63 -12.05
CA TYR A 165 15.69 -7.82 -11.78
C TYR A 165 14.79 -9.01 -11.41
N PRO A 166 15.22 -10.26 -11.65
CA PRO A 166 14.49 -11.43 -11.16
C PRO A 166 14.53 -11.47 -9.63
N ILE A 167 13.38 -11.27 -9.02
CA ILE A 167 13.23 -11.17 -7.56
C ILE A 167 12.17 -12.15 -7.08
N GLY A 168 12.55 -12.94 -6.07
CA GLY A 168 11.64 -13.72 -5.24
C GLY A 168 11.72 -13.22 -3.80
N VAL A 169 10.57 -12.97 -3.19
CA VAL A 169 10.43 -12.63 -1.78
C VAL A 169 9.70 -13.77 -1.08
N ILE A 170 10.27 -14.27 0.00
CA ILE A 170 9.69 -15.32 0.81
C ILE A 170 9.65 -14.82 2.24
N TYR A 171 8.48 -14.87 2.85
CA TYR A 171 8.30 -14.60 4.27
C TYR A 171 7.99 -15.90 4.99
N SER A 172 8.77 -16.19 6.01
CA SER A 172 8.60 -17.36 6.87
C SER A 172 8.57 -16.97 8.34
N THR A 173 7.87 -17.74 9.14
CA THR A 173 7.87 -17.66 10.61
C THR A 173 8.11 -19.07 11.14
N ASP A 174 9.04 -19.22 12.07
CA ASP A 174 9.40 -20.52 12.64
C ASP A 174 9.76 -21.56 11.56
N GLY A 175 10.50 -21.13 10.53
CA GLY A 175 10.90 -21.98 9.41
C GLY A 175 9.78 -22.32 8.40
N VAL A 176 8.54 -21.89 8.64
CA VAL A 176 7.38 -22.19 7.78
C VAL A 176 7.08 -21.00 6.88
N VAL A 177 7.03 -21.23 5.57
CA VAL A 177 6.66 -20.20 4.58
C VAL A 177 5.21 -19.75 4.77
N LYS A 178 5.00 -18.48 5.06
CA LYS A 178 3.68 -17.85 5.21
C LYS A 178 3.18 -17.29 3.91
N TRP A 179 4.04 -16.60 3.18
CA TRP A 179 3.74 -16.12 1.85
C TRP A 179 5.01 -15.99 0.98
N LYS A 180 4.80 -15.93 -0.31
CA LYS A 180 5.85 -15.77 -1.31
C LYS A 180 5.37 -14.88 -2.44
N LEU A 181 6.28 -14.11 -3.04
CA LEU A 181 6.07 -13.30 -4.22
C LEU A 181 7.23 -13.52 -5.18
N PHE A 182 6.91 -13.78 -6.42
CA PHE A 182 7.88 -13.85 -7.52
C PHE A 182 7.45 -12.87 -8.60
N ASN A 183 8.34 -11.98 -9.00
CA ASN A 183 8.05 -11.11 -10.15
C ASN A 183 8.15 -11.88 -11.48
N ASP A 184 7.72 -11.26 -12.58
CA ASP A 184 7.67 -11.89 -13.89
C ASP A 184 9.04 -12.30 -14.43
N TYR A 185 10.12 -11.71 -13.94
CA TYR A 185 11.49 -12.02 -14.33
C TYR A 185 12.09 -13.18 -13.54
N PHE A 186 11.46 -13.61 -12.43
CA PHE A 186 12.00 -14.67 -11.57
C PHE A 186 11.74 -16.05 -12.19
N PRO A 187 12.79 -16.82 -12.56
CA PRO A 187 12.63 -18.04 -13.35
C PRO A 187 12.12 -19.24 -12.55
N PHE A 188 12.26 -19.21 -11.21
CA PHE A 188 11.95 -20.36 -10.35
C PHE A 188 10.69 -20.10 -9.55
N ARG A 189 9.59 -20.83 -9.84
CA ARG A 189 8.28 -20.65 -9.18
C ARG A 189 7.85 -21.83 -8.30
N PHE A 190 8.75 -22.79 -8.04
CA PHE A 190 8.43 -24.11 -7.48
C PHE A 190 8.60 -24.23 -5.96
N ILE A 191 8.64 -23.13 -5.21
CA ILE A 191 8.73 -23.20 -3.76
C ILE A 191 7.33 -23.46 -3.20
N GLY A 192 7.10 -24.65 -2.60
CA GLY A 192 5.85 -25.01 -1.93
C GLY A 192 5.61 -24.18 -0.66
N TYR A 193 4.35 -24.09 -0.20
CA TYR A 193 4.01 -23.41 1.06
C TYR A 193 4.47 -24.19 2.31
N ASN A 194 4.68 -25.49 2.20
CA ASN A 194 5.15 -26.36 3.31
C ASN A 194 6.66 -26.60 3.27
N PHE A 195 7.40 -25.73 2.60
CA PHE A 195 8.84 -25.83 2.51
C PHE A 195 9.48 -25.26 3.79
N ASN A 196 10.26 -26.08 4.50
CA ASN A 196 11.07 -25.62 5.61
C ASN A 196 12.26 -24.83 5.05
N VAL A 197 12.34 -23.55 5.37
CA VAL A 197 13.50 -22.75 5.04
C VAL A 197 14.58 -23.06 6.08
N PRO A 198 15.82 -23.39 5.68
CA PRO A 198 16.91 -23.54 6.66
C PRO A 198 17.04 -22.27 7.51
N VAL A 199 17.16 -22.45 8.81
CA VAL A 199 17.36 -21.37 9.78
C VAL A 199 18.81 -20.90 9.74
#